data_a94786853951888faa57f636274de6ae
#
_entry.id   a94786853951888faa57f636274de6ae
#
_cell.length_a   1.000
_cell.length_b   1.000
_cell.length_c   1.000
_cell.angle_alpha   90.00
_cell.angle_beta   90.00
_cell.angle_gamma   90.00
#
_symmetry.space_group_name_H-M   'P 1'
#
loop_
_entity.id
_entity.type
_entity.pdbx_description
1 polymer ?
#
loop_
_entity_poly.entity_id
_entity_poly.type
_entity_poly.pdbx_seq_one_letter_code
_entity_poly.pdbx_strand_id
1 'polypeptide(L)'
;RYEMTDVTVNGTQAPITGLTILDQTEMLAGFGDAQSIATESDYDVLLPNFSVRLEITDDLIARGAASSTITRPTLNSMSPVTVITTTRQGGDLTSTSGNPALEPFKSDNLDLSLEYYYDEASYASIGYFRKLVSNFIVNSQEDKTFELADGSLLTDPSTGTNASAPDAGDDVAVFTNTLPNNGEDATVDGFELALQHTFDNGFGVLANGTIVDSDAELDPFDINQVFALTGLSDSYNLVAFYETDDYQIRLAYNWRDEFVQSLTQGQGDGPTIVESYQQLDISGSYSVTDNVEIFFEGINLTEEFVHKRGRFSNHLLLVEDSGRRWAFGVRGNF
;
A
#
# COMPACT_ATOMS: atom_id res chain seq x y z
N ARG A 1 -9.05 -20.60 -14.47
CA ARG A 1 -9.84 -20.84 -13.24
C ARG A 1 -11.08 -19.95 -13.28
N TYR A 2 -12.25 -20.53 -12.96
CA TYR A 2 -13.47 -19.77 -12.69
C TYR A 2 -13.76 -19.88 -11.18
N GLU A 3 -14.12 -18.78 -10.56
CA GLU A 3 -14.38 -18.70 -9.13
C GLU A 3 -15.69 -17.96 -8.87
N MET A 4 -16.56 -18.61 -8.08
CA MET A 4 -17.80 -18.03 -7.55
C MET A 4 -17.64 -17.91 -6.05
N THR A 5 -18.02 -16.76 -5.49
CA THR A 5 -17.87 -16.49 -4.07
C THR A 5 -19.15 -15.86 -3.55
N ASP A 6 -19.72 -16.48 -2.52
CA ASP A 6 -20.83 -15.93 -1.72
C ASP A 6 -20.24 -15.44 -0.41
N VAL A 7 -20.55 -14.21 -0.01
CA VAL A 7 -20.07 -13.60 1.22
C VAL A 7 -21.26 -13.21 2.08
N THR A 8 -21.30 -13.70 3.30
CA THR A 8 -22.22 -13.21 4.34
C THR A 8 -21.44 -12.47 5.40
N VAL A 9 -21.69 -11.17 5.55
CA VAL A 9 -21.05 -10.34 6.56
C VAL A 9 -22.06 -10.04 7.66
N ASN A 10 -21.70 -10.44 8.89
CA ASN A 10 -22.51 -10.21 10.07
C ASN A 10 -21.93 -9.05 10.91
N GLY A 11 -22.79 -8.25 11.47
CA GLY A 11 -22.44 -7.17 12.37
C GLY A 11 -23.47 -6.98 13.48
N THR A 12 -23.16 -6.11 14.41
CA THR A 12 -24.10 -5.70 15.45
C THR A 12 -24.22 -4.18 15.40
N GLN A 13 -25.43 -3.69 15.15
CA GLN A 13 -25.72 -2.26 15.03
C GLN A 13 -26.73 -1.84 16.11
N ALA A 14 -26.38 -0.81 16.86
CA ALA A 14 -27.34 -0.11 17.70
C ALA A 14 -28.00 0.99 16.86
N PRO A 15 -29.34 0.98 16.68
CA PRO A 15 -30.01 2.03 15.94
C PRO A 15 -29.91 3.37 16.69
N ILE A 16 -29.75 4.46 15.93
CA ILE A 16 -29.77 5.80 16.53
C ILE A 16 -31.20 6.16 16.97
N THR A 17 -31.34 6.77 18.14
CA THR A 17 -32.64 7.14 18.71
C THR A 17 -32.85 8.64 18.79
N GLY A 18 -31.83 9.44 18.56
CA GLY A 18 -31.93 10.90 18.57
C GLY A 18 -30.58 11.57 18.73
N LEU A 19 -30.58 12.89 18.53
CA LEU A 19 -29.46 13.78 18.86
C LEU A 19 -29.90 14.70 20.01
N THR A 20 -29.05 14.87 21.01
CA THR A 20 -29.31 15.75 22.15
C THR A 20 -28.18 16.76 22.26
N ILE A 21 -28.53 18.05 22.37
CA ILE A 21 -27.56 19.12 22.54
C ILE A 21 -26.93 19.00 23.93
N LEU A 22 -25.61 18.90 24.00
CA LEU A 22 -24.84 18.89 25.23
C LEU A 22 -24.40 20.30 25.65
N ASP A 23 -23.86 21.04 24.72
CA ASP A 23 -23.39 22.42 24.90
C ASP A 23 -23.45 23.20 23.58
N GLN A 24 -22.75 24.31 23.48
CA GLN A 24 -22.78 25.20 22.30
C GLN A 24 -22.07 24.61 21.08
N THR A 25 -21.36 23.50 21.19
CA THR A 25 -20.53 22.95 20.13
C THR A 25 -20.80 21.46 19.91
N GLU A 26 -21.30 20.74 20.89
CA GLU A 26 -21.41 19.30 20.83
C GLU A 26 -22.84 18.79 21.04
N MET A 27 -23.16 17.74 20.33
CA MET A 27 -24.38 16.95 20.51
C MET A 27 -24.01 15.52 20.87
N LEU A 28 -24.91 14.82 21.55
CA LEU A 28 -24.78 13.41 21.87
C LEU A 28 -25.76 12.60 21.02
N ALA A 29 -25.24 11.59 20.33
CA ALA A 29 -26.07 10.59 19.68
C ALA A 29 -26.59 9.57 20.72
N GLY A 30 -27.89 9.40 20.78
CA GLY A 30 -28.53 8.34 21.57
C GLY A 30 -28.63 7.06 20.74
N PHE A 31 -28.50 5.91 21.38
CA PHE A 31 -28.60 4.59 20.74
C PHE A 31 -29.58 3.69 21.48
N GLY A 32 -30.29 2.86 20.72
CA GLY A 32 -31.14 1.80 21.25
C GLY A 32 -30.37 0.50 21.49
N ASP A 33 -31.13 -0.57 21.74
CA ASP A 33 -30.55 -1.89 21.94
C ASP A 33 -29.88 -2.38 20.63
N ALA A 34 -28.68 -2.95 20.79
CA ALA A 34 -27.92 -3.48 19.67
C ALA A 34 -28.63 -4.70 19.03
N GLN A 35 -28.72 -4.70 17.71
CA GLN A 35 -29.36 -5.74 16.90
C GLN A 35 -28.34 -6.37 15.95
N SER A 36 -28.49 -7.66 15.70
CA SER A 36 -27.70 -8.34 14.67
C SER A 36 -28.20 -7.91 13.29
N ILE A 37 -27.26 -7.52 12.44
CA ILE A 37 -27.48 -7.23 11.04
C ILE A 37 -26.62 -8.19 10.21
N ALA A 38 -27.12 -8.61 9.06
CA ALA A 38 -26.39 -9.44 8.11
C ALA A 38 -26.63 -8.90 6.70
N THR A 39 -25.60 -8.91 5.90
CA THR A 39 -25.67 -8.56 4.48
C THR A 39 -24.99 -9.65 3.68
N GLU A 40 -25.64 -10.04 2.58
CA GLU A 40 -25.09 -11.00 1.62
C GLU A 40 -24.65 -10.27 0.37
N SER A 41 -23.53 -10.72 -0.20
CA SER A 41 -22.98 -10.27 -1.47
C SER A 41 -22.40 -11.46 -2.19
N ASP A 42 -22.46 -11.45 -3.51
CA ASP A 42 -21.88 -12.48 -4.37
C ASP A 42 -21.09 -11.83 -5.52
N TYR A 43 -20.09 -12.54 -5.97
CA TYR A 43 -19.35 -12.18 -7.18
C TYR A 43 -18.77 -13.42 -7.85
N ASP A 44 -18.58 -13.33 -9.16
CA ASP A 44 -17.90 -14.35 -9.93
C ASP A 44 -16.79 -13.75 -10.80
N VAL A 45 -15.69 -14.47 -10.92
CA VAL A 45 -14.54 -14.04 -11.70
C VAL A 45 -13.90 -15.15 -12.50
N LEU A 46 -13.44 -14.80 -13.71
CA LEU A 46 -12.63 -15.68 -14.54
C LEU A 46 -11.16 -15.27 -14.42
N LEU A 47 -10.31 -16.22 -14.02
CA LEU A 47 -8.87 -16.00 -13.77
C LEU A 47 -8.05 -16.87 -14.75
N PRO A 48 -7.92 -16.47 -16.02
CA PRO A 48 -7.05 -17.14 -16.96
C PRO A 48 -5.59 -16.99 -16.53
N ASN A 49 -4.79 -18.01 -16.87
CA ASN A 49 -3.34 -17.97 -16.76
C ASN A 49 -2.74 -18.69 -17.95
N PHE A 50 -1.84 -18.05 -18.63
CA PHE A 50 -1.09 -18.60 -19.74
C PHE A 50 0.38 -18.22 -19.57
N SER A 51 1.28 -19.17 -19.79
CA SER A 51 2.71 -18.92 -19.80
C SER A 51 3.41 -19.74 -20.89
N VAL A 52 4.44 -19.17 -21.47
CA VAL A 52 5.29 -19.80 -22.46
C VAL A 52 6.76 -19.55 -22.13
N ARG A 53 7.57 -20.57 -22.30
CA ARG A 53 9.04 -20.50 -22.26
C ARG A 53 9.58 -21.03 -23.57
N LEU A 54 10.43 -20.23 -24.20
CA LEU A 54 11.11 -20.57 -25.45
C LEU A 54 12.62 -20.56 -25.22
N GLU A 55 13.24 -21.69 -25.46
CA GLU A 55 14.71 -21.81 -25.53
C GLU A 55 15.11 -21.46 -26.97
N ILE A 56 15.60 -20.23 -27.16
CA ILE A 56 16.01 -19.73 -28.47
C ILE A 56 17.36 -20.35 -28.85
N THR A 57 18.26 -20.43 -27.86
CA THR A 57 19.51 -21.19 -27.89
C THR A 57 19.68 -21.87 -26.54
N ASP A 58 20.75 -22.63 -26.36
CA ASP A 58 21.07 -23.28 -25.06
C ASP A 58 21.26 -22.23 -23.95
N ASP A 59 21.70 -21.01 -24.30
CA ASP A 59 22.02 -19.93 -23.37
C ASP A 59 20.98 -18.79 -23.36
N LEU A 60 20.05 -18.74 -24.33
CA LEU A 60 19.10 -17.64 -24.50
C LEU A 60 17.67 -18.14 -24.35
N ILE A 61 16.98 -17.63 -23.33
CA ILE A 61 15.62 -18.02 -22.98
C ILE A 61 14.71 -16.79 -23.06
N ALA A 62 13.57 -16.90 -23.77
CA ALA A 62 12.48 -15.94 -23.72
C ALA A 62 11.31 -16.51 -22.94
N ARG A 63 10.67 -15.68 -22.11
CA ARG A 63 9.44 -16.03 -21.41
C ARG A 63 8.35 -15.01 -21.69
N GLY A 64 7.12 -15.50 -21.71
CA GLY A 64 5.94 -14.66 -21.74
C GLY A 64 4.87 -15.24 -20.84
N ALA A 65 4.19 -14.40 -20.08
CA ALA A 65 3.06 -14.79 -19.26
C ALA A 65 1.94 -13.76 -19.38
N ALA A 66 0.70 -14.23 -19.37
CA ALA A 66 -0.48 -13.39 -19.27
C ALA A 66 -1.43 -14.05 -18.27
N SER A 67 -1.90 -13.27 -17.29
CA SER A 67 -2.74 -13.81 -16.21
C SER A 67 -3.69 -12.75 -15.67
N SER A 68 -4.81 -13.23 -15.11
CA SER A 68 -5.68 -12.40 -14.27
C SER A 68 -5.62 -12.90 -12.83
N THR A 69 -5.50 -11.95 -11.91
CA THR A 69 -5.48 -12.19 -10.46
C THR A 69 -6.48 -11.28 -9.77
N ILE A 70 -6.91 -11.66 -8.57
CA ILE A 70 -7.78 -10.82 -7.72
C ILE A 70 -7.21 -10.70 -6.31
N THR A 71 -7.55 -9.59 -5.66
CA THR A 71 -7.41 -9.44 -4.22
C THR A 71 -8.77 -9.07 -3.63
N ARG A 72 -9.20 -9.87 -2.65
CA ARG A 72 -10.50 -9.67 -2.01
C ARG A 72 -10.47 -8.52 -1.02
N PRO A 73 -11.60 -7.80 -0.86
CA PRO A 73 -11.77 -6.84 0.22
C PRO A 73 -11.53 -7.49 1.58
N THR A 74 -11.09 -6.71 2.55
CA THR A 74 -11.03 -7.18 3.93
C THR A 74 -12.44 -7.30 4.50
N LEU A 75 -12.68 -8.24 5.40
CA LEU A 75 -14.00 -8.39 6.05
C LEU A 75 -14.42 -7.11 6.80
N ASN A 76 -13.46 -6.36 7.32
CA ASN A 76 -13.74 -5.08 7.98
C ASN A 76 -14.24 -4.03 6.99
N SER A 77 -13.66 -3.97 5.79
CA SER A 77 -14.13 -3.06 4.74
C SER A 77 -15.55 -3.40 4.24
N MET A 78 -15.97 -4.64 4.39
CA MET A 78 -17.30 -5.12 4.01
C MET A 78 -18.30 -5.08 5.18
N SER A 79 -17.93 -4.53 6.33
CA SER A 79 -18.81 -4.49 7.51
C SER A 79 -20.11 -3.74 7.22
N PRO A 80 -21.29 -4.29 7.54
CA PRO A 80 -22.56 -3.58 7.36
C PRO A 80 -22.82 -2.52 8.46
N VAL A 81 -21.91 -2.39 9.42
CA VAL A 81 -22.06 -1.51 10.60
C VAL A 81 -21.68 -0.07 10.25
N THR A 82 -22.54 0.88 10.65
CA THR A 82 -22.24 2.31 10.59
C THR A 82 -21.90 2.84 11.97
N VAL A 83 -20.79 3.55 12.07
CA VAL A 83 -20.32 4.18 13.32
C VAL A 83 -20.43 5.68 13.19
N ILE A 84 -21.14 6.32 14.11
CA ILE A 84 -21.20 7.78 14.24
C ILE A 84 -19.86 8.24 14.81
N THR A 85 -19.18 9.16 14.15
CA THR A 85 -17.84 9.63 14.54
C THR A 85 -17.85 11.03 15.13
N THR A 86 -18.70 11.91 14.59
CA THR A 86 -18.82 13.30 15.07
C THR A 86 -20.27 13.73 15.04
N THR A 87 -20.69 14.41 16.11
CA THR A 87 -22.00 15.05 16.22
C THR A 87 -21.83 16.45 16.82
N ARG A 88 -21.58 17.45 15.97
CA ARG A 88 -21.40 18.85 16.35
C ARG A 88 -22.54 19.71 15.86
N GLN A 89 -22.81 20.76 16.58
CA GLN A 89 -23.75 21.79 16.15
C GLN A 89 -23.26 22.51 14.89
N GLY A 90 -24.17 22.89 14.02
CA GLY A 90 -23.87 23.64 12.80
C GLY A 90 -23.52 22.76 11.61
N GLY A 91 -23.89 21.46 11.64
CA GLY A 91 -23.84 20.57 10.48
C GLY A 91 -22.58 19.71 10.35
N ASP A 92 -21.73 19.69 11.38
CA ASP A 92 -20.56 18.79 11.37
C ASP A 92 -20.96 17.41 11.94
N LEU A 93 -21.76 16.68 11.13
CA LEU A 93 -22.23 15.33 11.42
C LEU A 93 -21.47 14.35 10.53
N THR A 94 -20.71 13.45 11.14
CA THR A 94 -19.92 12.48 10.38
C THR A 94 -20.12 11.05 10.85
N SER A 95 -20.04 10.12 9.91
CA SER A 95 -20.11 8.69 10.17
C SER A 95 -19.13 7.93 9.30
N THR A 96 -18.84 6.70 9.67
CA THR A 96 -18.07 5.76 8.86
C THR A 96 -18.81 4.43 8.77
N SER A 97 -18.75 3.78 7.62
CA SER A 97 -19.29 2.43 7.44
C SER A 97 -18.37 1.60 6.56
N GLY A 98 -18.54 0.29 6.60
CA GLY A 98 -18.04 -0.54 5.53
C GLY A 98 -19.04 -0.58 4.36
N ASN A 99 -18.69 -1.33 3.33
CA ASN A 99 -19.52 -1.53 2.15
C ASN A 99 -19.58 -3.03 1.81
N PRO A 100 -20.65 -3.72 2.16
CA PRO A 100 -20.81 -5.15 1.85
C PRO A 100 -20.83 -5.47 0.36
N ALA A 101 -21.13 -4.49 -0.49
CA ALA A 101 -21.18 -4.65 -1.94
C ALA A 101 -19.81 -4.51 -2.64
N LEU A 102 -18.72 -4.44 -1.88
CA LEU A 102 -17.39 -4.37 -2.46
C LEU A 102 -17.05 -5.63 -3.26
N GLU A 103 -16.59 -5.41 -4.47
CA GLU A 103 -16.00 -6.42 -5.33
C GLU A 103 -14.48 -6.51 -5.12
N PRO A 104 -13.87 -7.66 -5.42
CA PRO A 104 -12.42 -7.77 -5.46
C PRO A 104 -11.82 -6.82 -6.50
N PHE A 105 -10.70 -6.19 -6.19
CA PHE A 105 -9.94 -5.58 -7.26
C PHE A 105 -9.20 -6.64 -8.07
N LYS A 106 -9.18 -6.45 -9.37
CA LYS A 106 -8.66 -7.38 -10.36
C LYS A 106 -7.41 -6.79 -11.01
N SER A 107 -6.42 -7.63 -11.28
CA SER A 107 -5.25 -7.26 -12.08
C SER A 107 -5.12 -8.18 -13.28
N ASP A 108 -5.12 -7.62 -14.48
CA ASP A 108 -4.74 -8.30 -15.71
C ASP A 108 -3.27 -8.01 -15.98
N ASN A 109 -2.44 -9.05 -15.99
CA ASN A 109 -0.99 -8.96 -15.99
C ASN A 109 -0.42 -9.50 -17.31
N LEU A 110 0.59 -8.81 -17.82
CA LEU A 110 1.45 -9.23 -18.93
C LEU A 110 2.90 -9.11 -18.49
N ASP A 111 3.64 -10.20 -18.62
CA ASP A 111 5.06 -10.27 -18.32
C ASP A 111 5.82 -10.86 -19.51
N LEU A 112 6.89 -10.20 -19.92
CA LEU A 112 7.78 -10.63 -20.98
C LEU A 112 9.21 -10.54 -20.47
N SER A 113 10.02 -11.57 -20.67
CA SER A 113 11.45 -11.51 -20.32
C SER A 113 12.34 -12.19 -21.35
N LEU A 114 13.58 -11.71 -21.41
CA LEU A 114 14.66 -12.29 -22.13
C LEU A 114 15.84 -12.48 -21.18
N GLU A 115 16.34 -13.71 -21.09
CA GLU A 115 17.39 -14.13 -20.17
C GLU A 115 18.54 -14.74 -20.96
N TYR A 116 19.75 -14.25 -20.75
CA TYR A 116 20.96 -14.73 -21.41
C TYR A 116 21.98 -15.24 -20.39
N TYR A 117 22.18 -16.55 -20.37
CA TYR A 117 23.09 -17.28 -19.50
C TYR A 117 24.38 -17.59 -20.26
N TYR A 118 25.34 -16.68 -20.21
CA TYR A 118 26.54 -16.76 -21.05
C TYR A 118 27.74 -17.42 -20.36
N ASP A 119 27.62 -17.77 -19.07
CA ASP A 119 28.61 -18.52 -18.31
C ASP A 119 27.94 -19.19 -17.10
N GLU A 120 28.64 -20.13 -16.41
CA GLU A 120 28.11 -20.94 -15.31
C GLU A 120 27.53 -20.09 -14.17
N ALA A 121 28.14 -18.93 -13.88
CA ALA A 121 27.72 -18.01 -12.82
C ALA A 121 27.43 -16.60 -13.35
N SER A 122 27.15 -16.47 -14.64
CA SER A 122 26.98 -15.16 -15.29
C SER A 122 25.74 -15.13 -16.16
N TYR A 123 24.86 -14.15 -15.93
CA TYR A 123 23.67 -13.95 -16.74
C TYR A 123 23.30 -12.47 -16.83
N ALA A 124 22.54 -12.13 -17.86
CA ALA A 124 21.88 -10.85 -18.01
C ALA A 124 20.42 -11.08 -18.35
N SER A 125 19.52 -10.28 -17.81
CA SER A 125 18.11 -10.34 -18.16
C SER A 125 17.48 -8.96 -18.27
N ILE A 126 16.47 -8.87 -19.12
CA ILE A 126 15.56 -7.76 -19.23
C ILE A 126 14.13 -8.30 -19.20
N GLY A 127 13.30 -7.70 -18.37
CA GLY A 127 11.86 -7.97 -18.28
C GLY A 127 11.07 -6.71 -18.59
N TYR A 128 9.90 -6.87 -19.19
CA TYR A 128 8.85 -5.87 -19.28
C TYR A 128 7.61 -6.44 -18.60
N PHE A 129 6.98 -5.64 -17.74
CA PHE A 129 5.71 -5.99 -17.15
C PHE A 129 4.68 -4.90 -17.36
N ARG A 130 3.42 -5.30 -17.45
CA ARG A 130 2.26 -4.39 -17.45
C ARG A 130 1.13 -5.00 -16.64
N LYS A 131 0.53 -4.20 -15.75
CA LYS A 131 -0.59 -4.55 -14.90
C LYS A 131 -1.72 -3.55 -15.12
N LEU A 132 -2.86 -4.04 -15.53
CA LEU A 132 -4.09 -3.27 -15.60
C LEU A 132 -4.92 -3.65 -14.38
N VAL A 133 -4.96 -2.77 -13.40
CA VAL A 133 -5.66 -3.00 -12.15
C VAL A 133 -6.96 -2.23 -12.17
N SER A 134 -8.06 -2.92 -11.91
CA SER A 134 -9.41 -2.35 -11.86
C SER A 134 -10.09 -2.60 -10.52
N ASN A 135 -11.10 -1.78 -10.22
CA ASN A 135 -11.88 -1.82 -9.00
C ASN A 135 -11.05 -1.55 -7.73
N PHE A 136 -10.08 -0.64 -7.77
CA PHE A 136 -9.39 -0.23 -6.54
C PHE A 136 -10.39 0.20 -5.48
N ILE A 137 -10.15 -0.22 -4.25
CA ILE A 137 -10.98 0.17 -3.12
C ILE A 137 -10.44 1.49 -2.56
N VAL A 138 -11.21 2.54 -2.73
CA VAL A 138 -10.92 3.89 -2.24
C VAL A 138 -11.98 4.31 -1.23
N ASN A 139 -11.63 5.18 -0.28
CA ASN A 139 -12.62 5.79 0.60
C ASN A 139 -13.29 6.95 -0.13
N SER A 140 -14.61 6.90 -0.17
CA SER A 140 -15.47 7.97 -0.70
C SER A 140 -16.37 8.53 0.40
N GLN A 141 -16.98 9.65 0.14
CA GLN A 141 -17.95 10.28 1.02
C GLN A 141 -19.30 10.35 0.34
N GLU A 142 -20.34 10.06 1.11
CA GLU A 142 -21.74 10.19 0.69
C GLU A 142 -22.59 10.83 1.78
N ASP A 143 -23.68 11.46 1.39
CA ASP A 143 -24.67 11.93 2.32
C ASP A 143 -25.53 10.77 2.84
N LYS A 144 -25.63 10.64 4.16
CA LYS A 144 -26.40 9.58 4.82
C LYS A 144 -27.37 10.15 5.84
N THR A 145 -28.61 9.71 5.74
CA THR A 145 -29.64 9.98 6.75
C THR A 145 -29.98 8.72 7.54
N PHE A 146 -30.53 8.88 8.70
CA PHE A 146 -30.94 7.76 9.56
C PHE A 146 -32.43 7.81 9.83
N GLU A 147 -33.07 6.64 9.80
CA GLU A 147 -34.47 6.48 10.22
C GLU A 147 -34.53 6.06 11.67
N LEU A 148 -35.49 6.66 12.40
CA LEU A 148 -35.82 6.29 13.76
C LEU A 148 -36.78 5.08 13.77
N ALA A 149 -37.00 4.48 14.95
CA ALA A 149 -37.83 3.28 15.08
C ALA A 149 -39.31 3.49 14.69
N ASP A 150 -39.77 4.71 14.68
CA ASP A 150 -41.13 5.08 14.24
C ASP A 150 -41.24 5.38 12.73
N GLY A 151 -40.15 5.26 11.97
CA GLY A 151 -40.07 5.51 10.55
C GLY A 151 -39.86 7.00 10.18
N SER A 152 -39.72 7.89 11.15
CA SER A 152 -39.34 9.29 10.88
C SER A 152 -37.85 9.42 10.65
N LEU A 153 -37.41 10.45 9.92
CA LEU A 153 -36.00 10.76 9.77
C LEU A 153 -35.44 11.43 11.03
N LEU A 154 -34.20 11.10 11.36
CA LEU A 154 -33.46 11.80 12.41
C LEU A 154 -33.29 13.25 12.06
N THR A 155 -33.59 14.17 13.00
CA THR A 155 -33.41 15.60 12.82
C THR A 155 -32.21 16.14 13.59
N ASP A 156 -31.66 17.24 13.11
CA ASP A 156 -30.58 17.98 13.77
C ASP A 156 -31.16 19.08 14.66
N PRO A 157 -31.17 18.91 15.98
CA PRO A 157 -31.79 19.88 16.91
C PRO A 157 -31.04 21.21 16.98
N SER A 158 -29.92 21.36 16.30
CA SER A 158 -29.18 22.63 16.24
C SER A 158 -29.63 23.57 15.12
N THR A 159 -30.53 23.11 14.23
CA THR A 159 -30.89 23.87 13.00
C THR A 159 -32.23 24.64 13.10
N GLY A 160 -33.15 24.20 13.91
CA GLY A 160 -34.49 24.80 14.01
C GLY A 160 -34.54 26.23 14.54
N THR A 161 -35.73 26.63 14.98
CA THR A 161 -35.93 27.98 15.54
C THR A 161 -35.33 28.15 16.94
N ASN A 162 -35.04 27.05 17.60
CA ASN A 162 -34.40 27.01 18.92
C ASN A 162 -33.17 26.08 18.90
N ALA A 163 -32.04 26.59 18.46
CA ALA A 163 -30.79 25.87 18.40
C ALA A 163 -30.25 25.31 19.76
N SER A 164 -31.07 25.35 20.81
CA SER A 164 -30.72 24.81 22.14
C SER A 164 -31.63 23.67 22.59
N ALA A 165 -32.66 23.33 21.80
CA ALA A 165 -33.56 22.22 22.08
C ALA A 165 -34.32 21.80 20.81
N PRO A 166 -34.62 20.49 20.64
CA PRO A 166 -35.36 20.00 19.49
C PRO A 166 -36.70 20.75 19.30
N ASP A 167 -36.99 21.11 18.07
CA ASP A 167 -38.28 21.76 17.69
C ASP A 167 -38.79 21.27 16.33
N ALA A 168 -40.02 21.66 15.98
CA ALA A 168 -40.66 21.24 14.73
C ALA A 168 -40.03 21.85 13.46
N GLY A 169 -39.09 22.76 13.62
CA GLY A 169 -38.37 23.41 12.51
C GLY A 169 -36.99 22.80 12.24
N ASP A 170 -36.61 21.75 12.99
CA ASP A 170 -35.33 21.11 12.81
C ASP A 170 -35.21 20.43 11.44
N ASP A 171 -34.10 20.65 10.74
CA ASP A 171 -33.81 20.02 9.48
C ASP A 171 -33.46 18.53 9.68
N VAL A 172 -33.57 17.75 8.60
CA VAL A 172 -33.10 16.37 8.60
C VAL A 172 -31.57 16.33 8.85
N ALA A 173 -31.16 15.53 9.80
CA ALA A 173 -29.75 15.33 10.08
C ALA A 173 -29.06 14.55 8.94
N VAL A 174 -28.23 15.23 8.17
CA VAL A 174 -27.45 14.66 7.08
C VAL A 174 -26.03 14.45 7.54
N PHE A 175 -25.58 13.21 7.55
CA PHE A 175 -24.22 12.82 7.94
C PHE A 175 -23.34 12.66 6.70
N THR A 176 -22.16 13.24 6.72
CA THR A 176 -21.11 12.86 5.78
C THR A 176 -20.56 11.51 6.18
N ASN A 177 -20.96 10.45 5.44
CA ASN A 177 -20.56 9.08 5.68
C ASN A 177 -19.34 8.74 4.82
N THR A 178 -18.25 8.33 5.46
CA THR A 178 -17.06 7.82 4.77
C THR A 178 -17.15 6.30 4.68
N LEU A 179 -17.04 5.76 3.46
CA LEU A 179 -17.08 4.31 3.20
C LEU A 179 -16.14 3.92 2.07
N PRO A 180 -15.64 2.66 2.08
CA PRO A 180 -14.88 2.13 0.96
C PRO A 180 -15.78 1.83 -0.23
N ASN A 181 -15.35 2.20 -1.44
CA ASN A 181 -16.01 1.91 -2.71
C ASN A 181 -14.99 1.39 -3.73
N ASN A 182 -15.47 0.55 -4.66
CA ASN A 182 -14.73 0.26 -5.88
C ASN A 182 -14.90 1.44 -6.85
N GLY A 183 -13.83 1.90 -7.46
CA GLY A 183 -14.04 3.06 -8.32
C GLY A 183 -12.91 3.42 -9.26
N GLU A 184 -11.70 3.18 -8.90
CA GLU A 184 -10.57 3.65 -9.69
C GLU A 184 -9.84 2.47 -10.37
N ASP A 185 -9.38 2.74 -11.59
CA ASP A 185 -8.51 1.83 -12.34
C ASP A 185 -7.12 2.46 -12.44
N ALA A 186 -6.11 1.63 -12.56
CA ALA A 186 -4.74 2.09 -12.77
C ALA A 186 -3.97 1.14 -13.68
N THR A 187 -3.11 1.71 -14.50
CA THR A 187 -2.11 0.99 -15.27
C THR A 187 -0.75 1.18 -14.60
N VAL A 188 -0.03 0.08 -14.41
CA VAL A 188 1.36 0.09 -13.97
C VAL A 188 2.16 -0.69 -14.99
N ASP A 189 3.20 -0.09 -15.54
CA ASP A 189 4.13 -0.81 -16.41
C ASP A 189 5.58 -0.40 -16.14
N GLY A 190 6.51 -1.25 -16.58
CA GLY A 190 7.91 -0.98 -16.31
C GLY A 190 8.85 -2.03 -16.86
N PHE A 191 10.12 -1.80 -16.57
CA PHE A 191 11.20 -2.68 -16.96
C PHE A 191 11.98 -3.16 -15.73
N GLU A 192 12.34 -4.42 -15.74
CA GLU A 192 13.25 -5.04 -14.79
C GLU A 192 14.53 -5.43 -15.50
N LEU A 193 15.66 -5.07 -14.91
CA LEU A 193 17.00 -5.38 -15.43
C LEU A 193 17.76 -6.16 -14.38
N ALA A 194 18.47 -7.22 -14.78
CA ALA A 194 19.40 -7.91 -13.90
C ALA A 194 20.65 -8.32 -14.68
N LEU A 195 21.79 -8.19 -14.01
CA LEU A 195 23.09 -8.60 -14.49
C LEU A 195 23.85 -9.26 -13.31
N GLN A 196 24.39 -10.43 -13.55
CA GLN A 196 25.38 -11.05 -12.70
C GLN A 196 26.57 -11.46 -13.56
N HIS A 197 27.77 -11.11 -13.14
CA HIS A 197 28.98 -11.55 -13.79
C HIS A 197 30.05 -11.90 -12.76
N THR A 198 30.60 -13.10 -12.88
CA THR A 198 31.70 -13.58 -12.04
C THR A 198 32.91 -13.80 -12.94
N PHE A 199 34.02 -13.16 -12.60
CA PHE A 199 35.30 -13.30 -13.30
C PHE A 199 36.10 -14.47 -12.73
N ASP A 200 36.93 -15.12 -13.54
CA ASP A 200 37.78 -16.24 -13.14
C ASP A 200 38.75 -15.92 -12.00
N ASN A 201 39.01 -14.64 -11.74
CA ASN A 201 39.93 -14.16 -10.71
C ASN A 201 39.27 -13.93 -9.35
N GLY A 202 37.99 -14.34 -9.18
CA GLY A 202 37.23 -14.19 -7.94
C GLY A 202 36.51 -12.87 -7.78
N PHE A 203 36.67 -11.90 -8.67
CA PHE A 203 35.82 -10.69 -8.70
C PHE A 203 34.47 -11.01 -9.29
N GLY A 204 33.46 -10.29 -8.83
CA GLY A 204 32.13 -10.34 -9.43
C GLY A 204 31.33 -9.08 -9.22
N VAL A 205 30.30 -8.93 -10.03
CA VAL A 205 29.35 -7.82 -9.99
C VAL A 205 27.94 -8.36 -10.09
N LEU A 206 27.03 -7.74 -9.31
CA LEU A 206 25.61 -7.93 -9.40
C LEU A 206 24.98 -6.54 -9.60
N ALA A 207 24.09 -6.41 -10.57
CA ALA A 207 23.30 -5.22 -10.76
C ALA A 207 21.86 -5.62 -11.03
N ASN A 208 20.92 -4.99 -10.38
CA ASN A 208 19.51 -5.11 -10.73
C ASN A 208 18.82 -3.76 -10.54
N GLY A 209 17.75 -3.55 -11.27
CA GLY A 209 16.97 -2.33 -11.19
C GLY A 209 15.61 -2.51 -11.80
N THR A 210 14.67 -1.71 -11.31
CA THR A 210 13.31 -1.59 -11.78
C THR A 210 13.04 -0.14 -12.12
N ILE A 211 12.49 0.09 -13.30
CA ILE A 211 11.93 1.37 -13.74
C ILE A 211 10.44 1.15 -13.87
N VAL A 212 9.63 1.95 -13.18
CA VAL A 212 8.18 1.75 -13.12
C VAL A 212 7.44 3.06 -13.33
N ASP A 213 6.38 3.02 -14.11
CA ASP A 213 5.49 4.14 -14.39
C ASP A 213 4.03 3.77 -14.12
N SER A 214 3.20 4.76 -13.84
CA SER A 214 1.76 4.58 -13.62
C SER A 214 0.98 5.81 -14.06
N ASP A 215 -0.24 5.58 -14.56
CA ASP A 215 -1.20 6.64 -14.88
C ASP A 215 -1.95 7.18 -13.63
N ALA A 216 -1.75 6.58 -12.46
CA ALA A 216 -2.37 6.98 -11.20
C ALA A 216 -1.36 7.65 -10.25
N GLU A 217 -0.68 8.67 -10.73
CA GLU A 217 0.27 9.46 -9.95
C GLU A 217 -0.42 10.50 -9.05
N LEU A 218 0.28 10.92 -8.01
CA LEU A 218 -0.17 12.01 -7.15
C LEU A 218 0.07 13.36 -7.82
N ASP A 219 -1.02 14.13 -8.06
CA ASP A 219 -0.89 15.56 -8.38
C ASP A 219 -0.73 16.39 -7.10
N PRO A 220 0.43 17.00 -6.84
CA PRO A 220 0.64 17.80 -5.65
C PRO A 220 -0.20 19.07 -5.59
N PHE A 221 -0.83 19.49 -6.69
CA PHE A 221 -1.69 20.68 -6.76
C PHE A 221 -3.18 20.35 -6.65
N ASP A 222 -3.58 19.11 -6.83
CA ASP A 222 -4.96 18.66 -6.58
C ASP A 222 -5.13 18.22 -5.12
N ILE A 223 -5.70 19.10 -4.30
CA ILE A 223 -5.97 18.81 -2.88
C ILE A 223 -7.18 17.88 -2.67
N ASN A 224 -7.97 17.64 -3.72
CA ASN A 224 -9.16 16.79 -3.66
C ASN A 224 -8.89 15.40 -4.24
N GLN A 225 -7.67 15.12 -4.71
CA GLN A 225 -7.33 13.81 -5.24
C GLN A 225 -7.44 12.75 -4.14
N VAL A 226 -8.32 11.79 -4.33
CA VAL A 226 -8.61 10.70 -3.39
C VAL A 226 -7.88 9.41 -3.74
N PHE A 227 -7.30 9.32 -4.94
CA PHE A 227 -6.63 8.13 -5.44
C PHE A 227 -5.29 8.48 -6.10
N ALA A 228 -4.26 7.79 -5.71
CA ALA A 228 -2.99 7.60 -6.40
C ALA A 228 -2.34 6.32 -5.90
N LEU A 229 -1.54 5.68 -6.74
CA LEU A 229 -0.81 4.49 -6.34
C LEU A 229 0.29 4.83 -5.34
N THR A 230 0.41 3.99 -4.32
CA THR A 230 1.40 4.15 -3.26
C THR A 230 2.49 3.10 -3.37
N GLY A 231 3.72 3.46 -2.97
CA GLY A 231 4.84 2.53 -2.91
C GLY A 231 5.55 2.26 -4.23
N LEU A 232 5.17 2.91 -5.34
CA LEU A 232 5.86 2.77 -6.62
C LEU A 232 7.04 3.74 -6.69
N SER A 233 8.21 3.23 -7.04
CA SER A 233 9.39 4.05 -7.35
C SER A 233 10.42 3.26 -8.12
N ASP A 234 11.23 3.95 -8.88
CA ASP A 234 12.43 3.41 -9.49
C ASP A 234 13.41 2.97 -8.39
N SER A 235 14.13 1.89 -8.65
CA SER A 235 15.15 1.41 -7.74
C SER A 235 16.25 0.65 -8.46
N TYR A 236 17.46 0.68 -7.89
CA TYR A 236 18.54 -0.18 -8.35
C TYR A 236 19.48 -0.56 -7.21
N ASN A 237 20.09 -1.73 -7.38
CA ASN A 237 21.10 -2.27 -6.49
C ASN A 237 22.33 -2.61 -7.32
N LEU A 238 23.50 -2.19 -6.82
CA LEU A 238 24.79 -2.51 -7.40
C LEU A 238 25.66 -3.17 -6.34
N VAL A 239 26.19 -4.32 -6.66
CA VAL A 239 27.10 -5.05 -5.76
C VAL A 239 28.37 -5.38 -6.50
N ALA A 240 29.49 -5.06 -5.90
CA ALA A 240 30.78 -5.58 -6.28
C ALA A 240 31.28 -6.50 -5.17
N PHE A 241 31.83 -7.65 -5.55
CA PHE A 241 32.36 -8.60 -4.57
C PHE A 241 33.68 -9.20 -5.06
N TYR A 242 34.45 -9.67 -4.11
CA TYR A 242 35.62 -10.50 -4.35
C TYR A 242 35.56 -11.69 -3.41
N GLU A 243 35.65 -12.88 -3.95
CA GLU A 243 35.48 -14.12 -3.23
C GLU A 243 36.59 -15.13 -3.63
N THR A 244 37.15 -15.77 -2.62
CA THR A 244 38.10 -16.88 -2.74
C THR A 244 37.73 -17.95 -1.73
N ASP A 245 38.47 -19.07 -1.70
CA ASP A 245 38.24 -20.12 -0.71
C ASP A 245 38.41 -19.64 0.74
N ASP A 246 39.23 -18.62 0.98
CA ASP A 246 39.59 -18.17 2.32
C ASP A 246 38.87 -16.88 2.74
N TYR A 247 38.52 -15.99 1.83
CA TYR A 247 37.94 -14.70 2.17
C TYR A 247 36.96 -14.19 1.14
N GLN A 248 36.00 -13.43 1.65
CA GLN A 248 35.00 -12.73 0.87
C GLN A 248 34.93 -11.29 1.31
N ILE A 249 34.79 -10.37 0.34
CA ILE A 249 34.45 -8.98 0.58
C ILE A 249 33.35 -8.55 -0.40
N ARG A 250 32.39 -7.79 0.09
CA ARG A 250 31.23 -7.32 -0.69
C ARG A 250 30.95 -5.86 -0.38
N LEU A 251 30.77 -5.06 -1.42
CA LEU A 251 30.33 -3.68 -1.36
C LEU A 251 28.98 -3.60 -2.07
N ALA A 252 27.94 -3.11 -1.39
CA ALA A 252 26.58 -3.01 -1.90
C ALA A 252 26.10 -1.57 -1.85
N TYR A 253 25.63 -1.07 -2.97
CA TYR A 253 24.99 0.22 -3.09
C TYR A 253 23.53 0.03 -3.51
N ASN A 254 22.62 0.59 -2.72
CA ASN A 254 21.17 0.52 -2.94
C ASN A 254 20.66 1.95 -3.13
N TRP A 255 19.85 2.16 -4.13
CA TRP A 255 19.16 3.42 -4.38
C TRP A 255 17.69 3.19 -4.69
N ARG A 256 16.85 4.07 -4.21
CA ARG A 256 15.41 4.10 -4.49
C ARG A 256 14.97 5.56 -4.64
N ASP A 257 14.13 5.82 -5.62
CA ASP A 257 13.55 7.14 -5.83
C ASP A 257 12.46 7.44 -4.80
N GLU A 258 11.95 8.67 -4.80
CA GLU A 258 10.84 9.06 -3.94
C GLU A 258 9.55 8.31 -4.33
N PHE A 259 8.66 8.15 -3.34
CA PHE A 259 7.37 7.54 -3.56
C PHE A 259 6.31 8.04 -2.58
N VAL A 260 5.05 7.98 -3.00
CA VAL A 260 3.91 8.26 -2.14
C VAL A 260 3.71 7.09 -1.18
N GLN A 261 3.86 7.31 0.11
CA GLN A 261 3.63 6.30 1.13
C GLN A 261 2.14 6.19 1.50
N SER A 262 1.46 7.33 1.57
CA SER A 262 0.05 7.43 1.94
C SER A 262 -0.54 8.69 1.34
N LEU A 263 -1.82 8.68 1.02
CA LEU A 263 -2.57 9.87 0.59
C LEU A 263 -3.04 10.71 1.77
N THR A 264 -3.07 10.15 2.97
CA THR A 264 -3.50 10.82 4.20
C THR A 264 -2.42 10.75 5.27
N GLN A 265 -2.31 11.81 6.05
CA GLN A 265 -1.46 11.86 7.25
C GLN A 265 -2.30 11.50 8.48
N GLY A 266 -1.65 11.02 9.54
CA GLY A 266 -2.35 10.71 10.80
C GLY A 266 -2.91 11.94 11.53
N GLN A 267 -2.42 13.13 11.21
CA GLN A 267 -2.93 14.42 11.68
C GLN A 267 -2.83 15.42 10.52
N GLY A 268 -3.95 15.76 9.93
CA GLY A 268 -4.06 16.70 8.83
C GLY A 268 -4.34 16.03 7.47
N ASP A 269 -4.79 16.85 6.53
CA ASP A 269 -5.11 16.43 5.18
C ASP A 269 -3.89 16.57 4.27
N GLY A 270 -3.49 15.49 3.64
CA GLY A 270 -2.40 15.51 2.68
C GLY A 270 -1.60 14.23 2.63
N PRO A 271 -0.80 14.04 1.59
CA PRO A 271 0.00 12.85 1.40
C PRO A 271 1.24 12.86 2.29
N THR A 272 1.75 11.66 2.53
CA THR A 272 3.11 11.42 3.01
C THR A 272 3.95 10.88 1.86
N ILE A 273 5.00 11.58 1.52
CA ILE A 273 5.97 11.21 0.49
C ILE A 273 7.28 10.86 1.20
N VAL A 274 7.83 9.70 0.88
CA VAL A 274 9.18 9.30 1.29
C VAL A 274 10.13 9.73 0.20
N GLU A 275 11.11 10.56 0.56
CA GLU A 275 12.10 11.07 -0.39
C GLU A 275 13.05 9.96 -0.86
N SER A 276 13.80 10.23 -1.92
CA SER A 276 14.79 9.30 -2.44
C SER A 276 15.80 8.90 -1.36
N TYR A 277 16.25 7.67 -1.41
CA TYR A 277 17.14 7.09 -0.40
C TYR A 277 18.25 6.29 -1.07
N GLN A 278 19.48 6.44 -0.55
CA GLN A 278 20.63 5.70 -1.03
C GLN A 278 21.46 5.19 0.16
N GLN A 279 21.98 3.98 0.04
CA GLN A 279 22.75 3.37 1.11
C GLN A 279 23.93 2.60 0.55
N LEU A 280 25.07 2.77 1.17
CA LEU A 280 26.29 2.02 0.89
C LEU A 280 26.62 1.13 2.09
N ASP A 281 26.75 -0.16 1.82
CA ASP A 281 27.09 -1.17 2.81
C ASP A 281 28.35 -1.94 2.41
N ILE A 282 29.11 -2.39 3.38
CA ILE A 282 30.25 -3.27 3.19
C ILE A 282 30.16 -4.48 4.11
N SER A 283 30.51 -5.63 3.63
CA SER A 283 30.66 -6.83 4.46
C SER A 283 31.87 -7.64 4.01
N GLY A 284 32.43 -8.41 4.92
CA GLY A 284 33.52 -9.31 4.57
C GLY A 284 33.73 -10.38 5.63
N SER A 285 34.34 -11.48 5.19
CA SER A 285 34.71 -12.57 6.07
C SER A 285 36.07 -13.17 5.67
N TYR A 286 36.72 -13.80 6.63
CA TYR A 286 37.98 -14.53 6.46
C TYR A 286 37.96 -15.83 7.25
N SER A 287 38.18 -16.94 6.56
CA SER A 287 38.33 -18.29 7.15
C SER A 287 39.73 -18.44 7.72
N VAL A 288 39.86 -18.28 9.04
CA VAL A 288 41.15 -18.44 9.75
C VAL A 288 41.61 -19.89 9.75
N THR A 289 40.64 -20.79 9.84
CA THR A 289 40.81 -22.25 9.70
C THR A 289 39.52 -22.81 9.09
N ASP A 290 39.53 -24.09 8.70
CA ASP A 290 38.34 -24.78 8.17
C ASP A 290 37.12 -24.69 9.11
N ASN A 291 37.35 -24.43 10.39
CA ASN A 291 36.30 -24.38 11.41
C ASN A 291 36.07 -23.00 12.04
N VAL A 292 36.88 -22.00 11.73
CA VAL A 292 36.82 -20.68 12.36
C VAL A 292 36.85 -19.56 11.30
N GLU A 293 35.84 -18.77 11.27
CA GLU A 293 35.67 -17.59 10.40
C GLU A 293 35.54 -16.33 11.25
N ILE A 294 36.21 -15.26 10.86
CA ILE A 294 35.94 -13.88 11.36
C ILE A 294 35.18 -13.10 10.31
N PHE A 295 34.28 -12.24 10.74
CA PHE A 295 33.51 -11.39 9.81
C PHE A 295 33.36 -9.98 10.33
N PHE A 296 33.08 -9.06 9.41
CA PHE A 296 32.71 -7.69 9.71
C PHE A 296 31.59 -7.23 8.78
N GLU A 297 30.79 -6.28 9.26
CA GLU A 297 29.74 -5.61 8.52
C GLU A 297 29.75 -4.11 8.85
N GLY A 298 29.61 -3.28 7.83
CA GLY A 298 29.39 -1.85 7.94
C GLY A 298 28.11 -1.49 7.15
N ILE A 299 27.15 -0.92 7.82
CA ILE A 299 25.84 -0.58 7.26
C ILE A 299 25.66 0.91 7.29
N ASN A 300 25.08 1.46 6.21
CA ASN A 300 24.82 2.87 6.01
C ASN A 300 26.12 3.71 6.14
N LEU A 301 27.14 3.38 5.35
CA LEU A 301 28.43 4.06 5.38
C LEU A 301 28.35 5.52 4.95
N THR A 302 27.36 5.88 4.19
CA THR A 302 27.04 7.23 3.71
C THR A 302 26.33 8.10 4.75
N GLU A 303 25.85 7.51 5.87
CA GLU A 303 25.06 8.19 6.89
C GLU A 303 23.80 8.83 6.30
N GLU A 304 23.12 8.09 5.42
CA GLU A 304 21.89 8.55 4.80
C GLU A 304 20.73 8.54 5.80
N PHE A 305 19.83 9.51 5.66
CA PHE A 305 18.65 9.68 6.51
C PHE A 305 17.38 9.33 5.73
N VAL A 306 16.38 8.79 6.40
CA VAL A 306 15.05 8.67 5.83
C VAL A 306 14.31 9.96 6.06
N HIS A 307 13.94 10.63 4.98
CA HIS A 307 13.16 11.85 4.99
C HIS A 307 11.73 11.56 4.54
N LYS A 308 10.75 12.08 5.29
CA LYS A 308 9.35 12.08 4.89
C LYS A 308 8.84 13.50 4.86
N ARG A 309 8.16 13.85 3.81
CA ARG A 309 7.56 15.16 3.61
C ARG A 309 6.07 15.05 3.28
N GLY A 310 5.38 16.15 3.45
CA GLY A 310 4.02 16.29 2.96
C GLY A 310 3.99 16.60 1.45
N ARG A 311 2.90 17.18 1.01
CA ARG A 311 2.62 17.54 -0.40
C ARG A 311 3.72 18.41 -1.02
N PHE A 312 4.28 19.34 -0.27
CA PHE A 312 5.31 20.26 -0.74
C PHE A 312 6.66 19.95 -0.10
N SER A 313 7.74 20.19 -0.83
CA SER A 313 9.12 19.88 -0.39
C SER A 313 9.55 20.55 0.91
N ASN A 314 8.96 21.69 1.26
CA ASN A 314 9.23 22.40 2.51
C ASN A 314 8.36 21.92 3.70
N HIS A 315 7.50 20.94 3.52
CA HIS A 315 6.64 20.38 4.56
C HIS A 315 7.27 19.10 5.14
N LEU A 316 8.27 19.28 5.98
CA LEU A 316 8.95 18.16 6.64
C LEU A 316 8.02 17.48 7.66
N LEU A 317 7.85 16.16 7.55
CA LEU A 317 7.06 15.33 8.45
C LEU A 317 7.94 14.50 9.40
N LEU A 318 9.03 13.92 8.87
CA LEU A 318 9.89 13.04 9.62
C LEU A 318 11.30 13.07 9.06
N VAL A 319 12.30 13.07 9.95
CA VAL A 319 13.66 12.69 9.66
C VAL A 319 14.04 11.56 10.60
N GLU A 320 14.46 10.43 10.05
CA GLU A 320 14.94 9.30 10.81
C GLU A 320 16.41 9.04 10.50
N ASP A 321 17.24 9.12 11.54
CA ASP A 321 18.66 8.83 11.48
C ASP A 321 18.97 7.47 12.12
N SER A 322 19.30 6.48 11.31
CA SER A 322 19.75 5.18 11.80
C SER A 322 21.26 5.12 12.09
N GLY A 323 21.98 6.15 11.65
CA GLY A 323 23.42 6.25 11.75
C GLY A 323 24.20 5.16 11.02
N ARG A 324 25.51 5.29 11.05
CA ARG A 324 26.42 4.26 10.56
C ARG A 324 26.59 3.16 11.61
N ARG A 325 26.46 1.90 11.20
CA ARG A 325 26.55 0.75 12.11
C ARG A 325 27.68 -0.18 11.68
N TRP A 326 28.41 -0.71 12.67
CA TRP A 326 29.46 -1.70 12.47
C TRP A 326 29.21 -2.90 13.35
N ALA A 327 29.39 -4.08 12.78
CA ALA A 327 29.37 -5.36 13.50
C ALA A 327 30.66 -6.14 13.19
N PHE A 328 31.17 -6.84 14.19
CA PHE A 328 32.32 -7.73 14.08
C PHE A 328 32.00 -9.01 14.84
N GLY A 329 32.41 -10.13 14.30
CA GLY A 329 32.15 -11.40 14.97
C GLY A 329 33.08 -12.53 14.54
N VAL A 330 32.95 -13.63 15.26
CA VAL A 330 33.64 -14.89 14.99
C VAL A 330 32.60 -15.99 14.95
N ARG A 331 32.64 -16.81 13.93
CA ARG A 331 31.81 -18.01 13.78
C ARG A 331 32.71 -19.25 13.86
N GLY A 332 32.29 -20.24 14.63
CA GLY A 332 33.01 -21.52 14.77
C GLY A 332 32.07 -22.71 14.57
N ASN A 333 32.51 -23.72 13.82
CA ASN A 333 31.85 -25.01 13.63
C ASN A 333 32.69 -26.07 14.29
N PHE A 334 32.15 -26.87 15.24
CA PHE A 334 32.84 -27.86 16.02
C PHE A 334 32.19 -29.23 15.89
#